data_b388c22f6f9e8cf06d7d6326be4550b1
#
_entry.id   b388c22f6f9e8cf06d7d6326be4550b1
#
_cell.length_a   1.000
_cell.length_b   1.000
_cell.length_c   1.000
_cell.angle_alpha   90.00
_cell.angle_beta   90.00
_cell.angle_gamma   90.00
#
_symmetry.space_group_name_H-M   'P 1'
#
loop_
_entity.id
_entity.type
_entity.pdbx_description
1 polymer ?
#
loop_
_entity_poly.entity_id
_entity_poly.type
_entity_poly.pdbx_seq_one_letter_code
_entity_poly.pdbx_strand_id
1 'polypeptide(L)'
;MRKFYTAEAVTEGHPDKLCDQIADTILDVCLKQDEQSRVACEVLATKGTIIVAGEITSTYEPDVFAVVRKVLSDVGYSSEGIAMDTFVHRQSPDIAGAVDTSKERREGVSDNQIDWFQGAGDQGVMIGYACDETKQLMPMPVVLANRIVRELSACRQSSYIQGILPDGKAQVTVEYENGKPVRLDSVVVSCQHMEEKSLKKLEAEIRKKVLQPALRPLPPDEETKIYINPSGRFVCGGLDADTGLTGRKLMVDSYGSMVPHGGGAFSGKDCSKVDRSAAYMARYIAKNIVAAGLASKCQVSLAYAIGVAQPVMVQVDTFGTGNVCADDCLELAIPLVFGLTPKQIVDTLRLTRPIFRQTAAFGHFGRKEFPWERTDKVEALCNAVI
;
A
#
# COMPACT_ATOMS: atom_id res chain seq x y z
N MET A 1 3.71 23.51 18.97
CA MET A 1 4.47 23.86 17.75
C MET A 1 3.59 23.54 16.56
N ARG A 2 3.43 24.46 15.61
CA ARG A 2 2.65 24.30 14.37
C ARG A 2 3.46 23.56 13.32
N LYS A 3 2.88 22.53 12.71
CA LYS A 3 3.48 21.74 11.62
C LYS A 3 2.44 21.45 10.55
N PHE A 4 2.89 21.15 9.33
CA PHE A 4 2.03 20.73 8.22
C PHE A 4 2.48 19.38 7.72
N TYR A 5 1.50 18.49 7.47
CA TYR A 5 1.75 17.21 6.82
C TYR A 5 0.86 17.07 5.60
N THR A 6 1.45 16.58 4.53
CA THR A 6 0.78 16.41 3.25
C THR A 6 0.78 14.95 2.84
N ALA A 7 -0.34 14.49 2.28
CA ALA A 7 -0.42 13.18 1.64
C ALA A 7 -1.08 13.29 0.28
N GLU A 8 -0.65 12.42 -0.63
CA GLU A 8 -1.23 12.24 -1.95
C GLU A 8 -1.96 10.91 -2.03
N ALA A 9 -2.95 10.83 -2.91
CA ALA A 9 -3.56 9.61 -3.37
C ALA A 9 -3.94 9.74 -4.85
N VAL A 10 -4.01 8.62 -5.56
CA VAL A 10 -4.41 8.59 -6.96
C VAL A 10 -5.54 7.59 -7.19
N THR A 11 -6.32 7.81 -8.25
CA THR A 11 -7.38 6.86 -8.64
C THR A 11 -6.80 5.58 -9.23
N GLU A 12 -7.63 4.57 -9.38
CA GLU A 12 -7.29 3.30 -10.03
C GLU A 12 -6.87 3.45 -11.50
N GLY A 13 -7.27 4.56 -12.13
CA GLY A 13 -6.91 4.85 -13.53
C GLY A 13 -5.62 5.63 -13.73
N HIS A 14 -4.93 6.01 -12.66
CA HIS A 14 -3.60 6.60 -12.78
C HIS A 14 -2.60 5.59 -13.39
N PRO A 15 -1.73 5.97 -14.33
CA PRO A 15 -0.82 5.06 -15.04
C PRO A 15 -0.03 4.12 -14.14
N ASP A 16 0.63 4.64 -13.08
CA ASP A 16 1.39 3.82 -12.14
C ASP A 16 0.49 2.82 -11.41
N LYS A 17 -0.71 3.23 -10.99
CA LYS A 17 -1.65 2.33 -10.29
C LYS A 17 -2.31 1.31 -11.22
N LEU A 18 -2.41 1.61 -12.49
CA LEU A 18 -2.80 0.63 -13.50
C LEU A 18 -1.75 -0.49 -13.60
N CYS A 19 -0.45 -0.12 -13.64
CA CYS A 19 0.65 -1.09 -13.63
C CYS A 19 0.64 -1.95 -12.37
N ASP A 20 0.47 -1.34 -11.19
CA ASP A 20 0.36 -2.05 -9.92
C ASP A 20 -0.81 -3.04 -9.91
N GLN A 21 -1.97 -2.65 -10.43
CA GLN A 21 -3.14 -3.53 -10.53
C GLN A 21 -2.92 -4.70 -11.49
N ILE A 22 -2.24 -4.48 -12.61
CA ILE A 22 -1.89 -5.56 -13.55
C ILE A 22 -0.97 -6.56 -12.86
N ALA A 23 0.13 -6.09 -12.26
CA ALA A 23 1.11 -6.92 -11.59
C ALA A 23 0.49 -7.73 -10.44
N ASP A 24 -0.32 -7.11 -9.59
CA ASP A 24 -1.01 -7.79 -8.49
C ASP A 24 -2.14 -8.72 -8.95
N THR A 25 -2.77 -8.45 -10.10
CA THR A 25 -3.74 -9.40 -10.68
C THR A 25 -3.04 -10.65 -11.21
N ILE A 26 -1.85 -10.52 -11.81
CA ILE A 26 -1.03 -11.67 -12.23
C ILE A 26 -0.67 -12.51 -11.00
N LEU A 27 -0.22 -11.88 -9.92
CA LEU A 27 0.06 -12.55 -8.66
C LEU A 27 -1.17 -13.31 -8.13
N ASP A 28 -2.33 -12.64 -8.05
CA ASP A 28 -3.57 -13.25 -7.55
C ASP A 28 -4.04 -14.43 -8.39
N VAL A 29 -3.88 -14.37 -9.71
CA VAL A 29 -4.21 -15.47 -10.62
C VAL A 29 -3.29 -16.68 -10.40
N CYS A 30 -1.98 -16.45 -10.19
CA CYS A 30 -1.04 -17.50 -9.84
C CYS A 30 -1.40 -18.15 -8.50
N LEU A 31 -1.55 -17.35 -7.44
CA LEU A 31 -1.85 -17.84 -6.08
C LEU A 31 -3.18 -18.60 -5.99
N LYS A 32 -4.15 -18.25 -6.82
CA LYS A 32 -5.44 -18.96 -6.87
C LYS A 32 -5.30 -20.40 -7.35
N GLN A 33 -4.32 -20.69 -8.18
CA GLN A 33 -4.08 -22.02 -8.78
C GLN A 33 -2.95 -22.77 -8.06
N ASP A 34 -1.98 -22.02 -7.53
CA ASP A 34 -0.82 -22.56 -6.85
C ASP A 34 -0.39 -21.59 -5.73
N GLU A 35 -0.76 -21.92 -4.49
CA GLU A 35 -0.42 -21.13 -3.30
C GLU A 35 1.09 -20.99 -3.04
N GLN A 36 1.92 -21.83 -3.68
CA GLN A 36 3.38 -21.81 -3.59
C GLN A 36 4.02 -20.96 -4.70
N SER A 37 3.25 -20.31 -5.54
CA SER A 37 3.77 -19.47 -6.62
C SER A 37 4.75 -18.43 -6.11
N ARG A 38 5.89 -18.30 -6.81
CA ARG A 38 6.87 -17.22 -6.64
C ARG A 38 6.70 -16.25 -7.78
N VAL A 39 6.42 -15.01 -7.45
CA VAL A 39 6.12 -13.96 -8.44
C VAL A 39 6.92 -12.71 -8.10
N ALA A 40 7.62 -12.19 -9.08
CA ALA A 40 8.24 -10.88 -9.08
C ALA A 40 7.92 -10.27 -10.45
N CYS A 41 6.82 -9.56 -10.55
CA CYS A 41 6.26 -9.07 -11.80
C CYS A 41 6.27 -7.55 -11.84
N GLU A 42 6.87 -7.00 -12.87
CA GLU A 42 6.94 -5.58 -13.15
C GLU A 42 6.16 -5.26 -14.44
N VAL A 43 5.51 -4.11 -14.46
CA VAL A 43 4.72 -3.64 -15.61
C VAL A 43 5.14 -2.23 -15.95
N LEU A 44 5.44 -2.00 -17.21
CA LEU A 44 5.58 -0.69 -17.81
C LEU A 44 4.41 -0.47 -18.77
N ALA A 45 3.71 0.63 -18.63
CA ALA A 45 2.61 0.98 -19.51
C ALA A 45 2.75 2.43 -19.99
N THR A 46 2.67 2.63 -21.28
CA THR A 46 2.74 3.95 -21.92
C THR A 46 1.79 3.98 -23.11
N LYS A 47 1.70 5.14 -23.78
CA LYS A 47 0.82 5.29 -24.94
C LYS A 47 1.04 4.18 -25.97
N GLY A 48 -0.01 3.42 -26.23
CA GLY A 48 -0.03 2.37 -27.24
C GLY A 48 0.77 1.11 -26.89
N THR A 49 1.38 0.98 -25.69
CA THR A 49 2.21 -0.18 -25.35
C THR A 49 2.13 -0.52 -23.86
N ILE A 50 2.01 -1.82 -23.56
CA ILE A 50 2.16 -2.38 -22.22
C ILE A 50 3.16 -3.53 -22.28
N ILE A 51 4.16 -3.50 -21.40
CA ILE A 51 5.19 -4.52 -21.26
C ILE A 51 5.07 -5.11 -19.85
N VAL A 52 5.02 -6.44 -19.79
CA VAL A 52 5.06 -7.20 -18.53
C VAL A 52 6.35 -7.99 -18.50
N ALA A 53 7.16 -7.81 -17.47
CA ALA A 53 8.45 -8.48 -17.34
C ALA A 53 8.65 -9.01 -15.91
N GLY A 54 9.56 -9.98 -15.74
CA GLY A 54 9.93 -10.48 -14.42
C GLY A 54 9.99 -12.00 -14.33
N GLU A 55 9.91 -12.50 -13.10
CA GLU A 55 10.06 -13.92 -12.79
C GLU A 55 8.78 -14.49 -12.21
N ILE A 56 8.31 -15.59 -12.78
CA ILE A 56 7.18 -16.39 -12.27
C ILE A 56 7.61 -17.86 -12.21
N THR A 57 7.61 -18.42 -11.00
CA THR A 57 7.75 -19.85 -10.77
C THR A 57 6.46 -20.36 -10.15
N SER A 58 5.67 -21.10 -10.93
CA SER A 58 4.36 -21.63 -10.54
C SER A 58 4.10 -22.91 -11.31
N THR A 59 3.20 -23.74 -10.81
CA THR A 59 2.62 -24.87 -11.55
C THR A 59 1.57 -24.42 -12.57
N TYR A 60 1.15 -23.16 -12.52
CA TYR A 60 0.19 -22.54 -13.40
C TYR A 60 0.86 -21.42 -14.23
N GLU A 61 0.62 -21.41 -15.54
CA GLU A 61 1.08 -20.37 -16.45
C GLU A 61 -0.07 -19.37 -16.70
N PRO A 62 0.03 -18.13 -16.22
CA PRO A 62 -1.05 -17.14 -16.36
C PRO A 62 -1.13 -16.60 -17.80
N ASP A 63 -2.34 -16.46 -18.34
CA ASP A 63 -2.57 -15.67 -19.56
C ASP A 63 -2.43 -14.18 -19.24
N VAL A 64 -1.20 -13.69 -19.35
CA VAL A 64 -0.83 -12.30 -19.06
C VAL A 64 -1.64 -11.32 -19.90
N PHE A 65 -1.87 -11.61 -21.16
CA PHE A 65 -2.62 -10.72 -22.07
C PHE A 65 -4.10 -10.63 -21.68
N ALA A 66 -4.70 -11.73 -21.26
CA ALA A 66 -6.07 -11.72 -20.75
C ALA A 66 -6.18 -10.93 -19.44
N VAL A 67 -5.19 -11.06 -18.56
CA VAL A 67 -5.12 -10.26 -17.31
C VAL A 67 -5.03 -8.77 -17.62
N VAL A 68 -4.13 -8.35 -18.51
CA VAL A 68 -3.97 -6.94 -18.91
C VAL A 68 -5.29 -6.39 -19.47
N ARG A 69 -5.90 -7.07 -20.43
CA ARG A 69 -7.19 -6.66 -21.03
C ARG A 69 -8.29 -6.53 -19.97
N LYS A 70 -8.36 -7.48 -19.05
CA LYS A 70 -9.35 -7.44 -17.97
C LYS A 70 -9.16 -6.24 -17.06
N VAL A 71 -7.93 -5.97 -16.61
CA VAL A 71 -7.64 -4.83 -15.73
C VAL A 71 -7.97 -3.50 -16.41
N LEU A 72 -7.57 -3.33 -17.68
CA LEU A 72 -7.91 -2.15 -18.47
C LEU A 72 -9.43 -1.94 -18.53
N SER A 73 -10.17 -2.98 -18.90
CA SER A 73 -11.63 -2.93 -18.97
C SER A 73 -12.29 -2.59 -17.62
N ASP A 74 -11.84 -3.22 -16.52
CA ASP A 74 -12.37 -2.99 -15.17
C ASP A 74 -12.17 -1.54 -14.70
N VAL A 75 -11.05 -0.92 -15.12
CA VAL A 75 -10.73 0.48 -14.82
C VAL A 75 -11.48 1.45 -15.75
N GLY A 76 -11.89 1.00 -16.93
CA GLY A 76 -12.62 1.79 -17.91
C GLY A 76 -11.75 2.30 -19.07
N TYR A 77 -10.64 1.63 -19.34
CA TYR A 77 -9.80 1.84 -20.52
C TYR A 77 -10.08 0.79 -21.61
N SER A 78 -9.97 1.18 -22.89
CA SER A 78 -9.93 0.23 -24.00
C SER A 78 -8.56 -0.41 -24.10
N SER A 79 -8.51 -1.68 -24.44
CA SER A 79 -7.28 -2.36 -24.85
C SER A 79 -7.04 -2.35 -26.36
N GLU A 80 -7.95 -1.76 -27.13
CA GLU A 80 -7.86 -1.68 -28.58
C GLU A 80 -6.69 -0.77 -29.00
N GLY A 81 -5.86 -1.26 -29.92
CA GLY A 81 -4.69 -0.53 -30.41
C GLY A 81 -3.50 -0.50 -29.43
N ILE A 82 -3.56 -1.20 -28.30
CA ILE A 82 -2.44 -1.34 -27.37
C ILE A 82 -1.62 -2.59 -27.73
N ALA A 83 -0.36 -2.41 -28.08
CA ALA A 83 0.61 -3.50 -28.20
C ALA A 83 0.94 -4.04 -26.80
N MET A 84 1.05 -5.35 -26.69
CA MET A 84 1.34 -6.03 -25.42
C MET A 84 2.49 -7.00 -25.63
N ASP A 85 3.56 -6.85 -24.84
CA ASP A 85 4.71 -7.74 -24.82
C ASP A 85 4.91 -8.35 -23.43
N THR A 86 5.43 -9.58 -23.39
CA THR A 86 5.74 -10.27 -22.14
C THR A 86 7.14 -10.85 -22.17
N PHE A 87 7.93 -10.57 -21.14
CA PHE A 87 9.29 -11.04 -20.91
C PHE A 87 9.37 -11.71 -19.53
N VAL A 88 8.57 -12.74 -19.33
CA VAL A 88 8.48 -13.49 -18.08
C VAL A 88 9.27 -14.79 -18.20
N HIS A 89 10.09 -15.08 -17.19
CA HIS A 89 10.88 -16.30 -17.11
C HIS A 89 10.84 -16.89 -15.69
N ARG A 90 11.45 -18.06 -15.48
CA ARG A 90 11.52 -18.68 -14.15
C ARG A 90 12.61 -18.02 -13.32
N GLN A 91 12.38 -17.97 -11.99
CA GLN A 91 13.37 -17.47 -11.03
C GLN A 91 14.68 -18.25 -11.11
N SER A 92 15.79 -17.54 -10.90
CA SER A 92 17.13 -18.15 -10.81
C SER A 92 17.20 -19.23 -9.73
N PRO A 93 17.80 -20.40 -10.01
CA PRO A 93 17.99 -21.46 -9.01
C PRO A 93 18.80 -21.01 -7.79
N ASP A 94 19.75 -20.10 -7.95
CA ASP A 94 20.58 -19.58 -6.85
C ASP A 94 19.74 -18.76 -5.85
N ILE A 95 18.85 -17.90 -6.37
CA ILE A 95 17.93 -17.13 -5.54
C ILE A 95 16.92 -18.06 -4.87
N ALA A 96 16.34 -18.99 -5.62
CA ALA A 96 15.37 -19.94 -5.08
C ALA A 96 16.00 -20.76 -3.94
N GLY A 97 17.20 -21.31 -4.10
CA GLY A 97 17.89 -22.09 -3.07
C GLY A 97 18.20 -21.30 -1.79
N ALA A 98 18.52 -20.02 -1.91
CA ALA A 98 18.78 -19.16 -0.75
C ALA A 98 17.52 -18.80 0.04
N VAL A 99 16.37 -18.70 -0.66
CA VAL A 99 15.06 -18.38 -0.06
C VAL A 99 14.37 -19.62 0.50
N ASP A 100 14.41 -20.73 -0.22
CA ASP A 100 13.70 -21.97 0.15
C ASP A 100 14.32 -22.69 1.34
N THR A 101 15.60 -22.42 1.66
CA THR A 101 16.26 -22.96 2.85
C THR A 101 17.09 -21.88 3.52
N SER A 102 16.66 -21.41 4.67
CA SER A 102 17.33 -20.35 5.42
C SER A 102 18.76 -20.73 5.85
N LYS A 103 19.57 -19.71 6.14
CA LYS A 103 20.93 -19.87 6.66
C LYS A 103 20.90 -20.68 7.97
N GLU A 104 20.01 -20.35 8.88
CA GLU A 104 19.86 -20.99 10.19
C GLU A 104 19.59 -22.49 10.04
N ARG A 105 18.74 -22.87 9.09
CA ARG A 105 18.46 -24.28 8.81
C ARG A 105 19.67 -24.99 8.20
N ARG A 106 20.39 -24.36 7.29
CA ARG A 106 21.62 -24.91 6.71
C ARG A 106 22.72 -25.13 7.76
N GLU A 107 22.77 -24.28 8.78
CA GLU A 107 23.72 -24.35 9.90
C GLU A 107 23.24 -25.27 11.03
N GLY A 108 22.06 -25.91 10.90
CA GLY A 108 21.55 -26.90 11.85
C GLY A 108 20.95 -26.28 13.11
N VAL A 109 20.57 -25.01 13.10
CA VAL A 109 19.84 -24.38 14.21
C VAL A 109 18.49 -25.06 14.32
N SER A 110 18.21 -25.66 15.48
CA SER A 110 16.93 -26.30 15.78
C SER A 110 16.27 -25.61 16.98
N ASP A 111 15.17 -24.92 16.71
CA ASP A 111 14.24 -24.45 17.74
C ASP A 111 12.83 -24.87 17.29
N ASN A 112 12.19 -25.73 18.08
CA ASN A 112 10.86 -26.26 17.76
C ASN A 112 9.75 -25.20 17.78
N GLN A 113 10.04 -23.99 18.26
CA GLN A 113 9.08 -22.88 18.32
C GLN A 113 9.20 -21.93 17.13
N ILE A 114 10.28 -22.00 16.35
CA ILE A 114 10.57 -21.10 15.25
C ILE A 114 10.66 -21.88 13.94
N ASP A 115 9.86 -21.47 12.95
CA ASP A 115 9.96 -22.04 11.61
C ASP A 115 11.12 -21.40 10.84
N TRP A 116 12.26 -22.09 10.85
CA TRP A 116 13.50 -21.70 10.16
C TRP A 116 13.54 -22.10 8.69
N PHE A 117 12.44 -22.65 8.16
CA PHE A 117 12.47 -23.26 6.83
C PHE A 117 12.82 -22.28 5.74
N GLN A 118 12.24 -21.07 5.76
CA GLN A 118 12.35 -20.09 4.70
C GLN A 118 13.16 -18.87 5.16
N GLY A 119 14.21 -18.51 4.37
CA GLY A 119 14.93 -17.26 4.53
C GLY A 119 14.20 -16.08 3.89
N ALA A 120 14.61 -14.87 4.25
CA ALA A 120 14.10 -13.66 3.61
C ALA A 120 14.48 -13.64 2.12
N GLY A 121 13.52 -13.27 1.27
CA GLY A 121 13.70 -13.22 -0.18
C GLY A 121 14.57 -12.06 -0.67
N ASP A 122 14.85 -11.09 0.19
CA ASP A 122 15.70 -9.94 -0.07
C ASP A 122 16.21 -9.35 1.25
N GLN A 123 17.13 -8.40 1.13
CA GLN A 123 17.55 -7.54 2.22
C GLN A 123 16.77 -6.21 2.18
N GLY A 124 16.63 -5.53 3.31
CA GLY A 124 16.00 -4.20 3.34
C GLY A 124 15.47 -3.83 4.71
N VAL A 125 14.90 -2.63 4.78
CA VAL A 125 14.21 -2.10 5.96
C VAL A 125 12.75 -1.86 5.60
N MET A 126 11.83 -2.39 6.40
CA MET A 126 10.38 -2.27 6.20
C MET A 126 9.80 -1.48 7.37
N ILE A 127 8.97 -0.50 7.06
CA ILE A 127 8.39 0.44 8.02
C ILE A 127 6.89 0.19 8.16
N GLY A 128 6.45 0.02 9.38
CA GLY A 128 5.05 0.08 9.78
C GLY A 128 4.76 1.29 10.64
N TYR A 129 3.59 1.88 10.51
CA TYR A 129 3.19 3.03 11.31
C TYR A 129 1.72 2.96 11.70
N ALA A 130 1.40 3.48 12.88
CA ALA A 130 0.04 3.71 13.35
C ALA A 130 -0.02 4.96 14.23
N CYS A 131 -1.17 5.62 14.26
CA CYS A 131 -1.46 6.75 15.16
C CYS A 131 -2.95 6.80 15.49
N ASP A 132 -3.29 7.41 16.64
CA ASP A 132 -4.66 7.51 17.16
C ASP A 132 -5.52 8.63 16.53
N GLU A 133 -5.08 9.19 15.40
CA GLU A 133 -5.73 10.35 14.75
C GLU A 133 -7.08 10.00 14.09
N THR A 134 -7.24 8.74 13.68
CA THR A 134 -8.44 8.27 12.98
C THR A 134 -8.87 6.90 13.47
N LYS A 135 -10.12 6.51 13.20
CA LYS A 135 -10.64 5.16 13.53
C LYS A 135 -9.85 4.02 12.89
N GLN A 136 -9.18 4.30 11.77
CA GLN A 136 -8.33 3.35 11.06
C GLN A 136 -6.94 3.23 11.69
N LEU A 137 -6.62 4.05 12.68
CA LEU A 137 -5.28 4.24 13.24
C LEU A 137 -4.26 4.60 12.15
N MET A 138 -4.66 5.54 11.28
CA MET A 138 -3.89 6.08 10.16
C MET A 138 -3.84 7.60 10.24
N PRO A 139 -2.80 8.24 9.66
CA PRO A 139 -2.69 9.69 9.61
C PRO A 139 -3.87 10.35 8.90
N MET A 140 -4.34 11.47 9.45
CA MET A 140 -5.48 12.22 8.90
C MET A 140 -5.31 12.59 7.42
N PRO A 141 -4.17 13.17 6.95
CA PRO A 141 -4.03 13.55 5.54
C PRO A 141 -4.09 12.33 4.60
N VAL A 142 -3.54 11.17 5.00
CA VAL A 142 -3.60 9.93 4.21
C VAL A 142 -5.03 9.44 4.08
N VAL A 143 -5.78 9.43 5.18
CA VAL A 143 -7.18 9.02 5.17
C VAL A 143 -8.01 9.93 4.28
N LEU A 144 -7.84 11.25 4.39
CA LEU A 144 -8.61 12.21 3.58
C LEU A 144 -8.28 12.12 2.09
N ALA A 145 -6.99 12.04 1.72
CA ALA A 145 -6.58 11.90 0.32
C ALA A 145 -7.16 10.62 -0.32
N ASN A 146 -7.07 9.48 0.38
CA ASN A 146 -7.66 8.23 -0.10
C ASN A 146 -9.19 8.28 -0.18
N ARG A 147 -9.87 8.95 0.74
CA ARG A 147 -11.32 9.14 0.66
C ARG A 147 -11.73 9.95 -0.56
N ILE A 148 -10.99 11.01 -0.90
CA ILE A 148 -11.29 11.84 -2.09
C ILE A 148 -11.20 11.00 -3.36
N VAL A 149 -10.12 10.25 -3.57
CA VAL A 149 -9.96 9.46 -4.81
C VAL A 149 -10.95 8.30 -4.89
N ARG A 150 -11.33 7.70 -3.75
CA ARG A 150 -12.40 6.68 -3.72
C ARG A 150 -13.77 7.26 -4.10
N GLU A 151 -14.11 8.44 -3.58
CA GLU A 151 -15.37 9.12 -3.94
C GLU A 151 -15.37 9.54 -5.42
N LEU A 152 -14.21 10.00 -5.97
CA LEU A 152 -14.07 10.26 -7.41
C LEU A 152 -14.36 9.01 -8.23
N SER A 153 -13.72 7.89 -7.89
CA SER A 153 -13.91 6.61 -8.58
C SER A 153 -15.35 6.12 -8.47
N ALA A 154 -15.96 6.20 -7.29
CA ALA A 154 -17.35 5.82 -7.06
C ALA A 154 -18.33 6.70 -7.87
N CYS A 155 -18.08 8.02 -7.92
CA CYS A 155 -18.88 8.95 -8.72
C CYS A 155 -18.76 8.68 -10.23
N ARG A 156 -17.58 8.25 -10.71
CA ARG A 156 -17.35 7.84 -12.09
C ARG A 156 -18.09 6.54 -12.42
N GLN A 157 -17.83 5.49 -11.63
CA GLN A 157 -18.39 4.15 -11.86
C GLN A 157 -19.92 4.12 -11.81
N SER A 158 -20.50 4.90 -10.91
CA SER A 158 -21.96 5.04 -10.80
C SER A 158 -22.58 6.05 -11.77
N SER A 159 -21.77 6.73 -12.58
CA SER A 159 -22.20 7.87 -13.42
C SER A 159 -22.87 9.02 -12.64
N TYR A 160 -22.62 9.11 -11.32
CA TYR A 160 -23.15 10.17 -10.47
C TYR A 160 -22.57 11.54 -10.84
N ILE A 161 -21.32 11.56 -11.33
CA ILE A 161 -20.73 12.69 -12.06
C ILE A 161 -20.48 12.24 -13.48
N GLN A 162 -21.27 12.72 -14.42
CA GLN A 162 -21.10 12.39 -15.83
C GLN A 162 -19.91 13.14 -16.42
N GLY A 163 -19.20 12.49 -17.36
CA GLY A 163 -18.10 13.08 -18.11
C GLY A 163 -16.79 13.23 -17.32
N ILE A 164 -16.59 12.50 -16.22
CA ILE A 164 -15.28 12.28 -15.62
C ILE A 164 -14.69 10.96 -16.08
N LEU A 165 -13.37 10.89 -16.18
CA LEU A 165 -12.60 9.79 -16.74
C LEU A 165 -11.73 9.11 -15.64
N PRO A 166 -11.07 7.96 -15.93
CA PRO A 166 -10.45 7.16 -14.88
C PRO A 166 -9.28 7.80 -14.14
N ASP A 167 -8.50 8.67 -14.79
CA ASP A 167 -7.29 9.26 -14.19
C ASP A 167 -7.62 10.42 -13.25
N GLY A 168 -6.99 10.43 -12.09
CA GLY A 168 -7.16 11.50 -11.12
C GLY A 168 -6.21 11.39 -9.94
N LYS A 169 -6.01 12.52 -9.27
CA LYS A 169 -5.13 12.66 -8.12
C LYS A 169 -5.74 13.59 -7.07
N ALA A 170 -5.50 13.29 -5.81
CA ALA A 170 -5.79 14.18 -4.70
C ALA A 170 -4.55 14.41 -3.85
N GLN A 171 -4.40 15.63 -3.34
CA GLN A 171 -3.41 15.98 -2.34
C GLN A 171 -4.11 16.73 -1.21
N VAL A 172 -3.77 16.39 0.03
CA VAL A 172 -4.36 17.00 1.22
C VAL A 172 -3.25 17.43 2.17
N THR A 173 -3.26 18.68 2.59
CA THR A 173 -2.38 19.23 3.61
C THR A 173 -3.20 19.52 4.86
N VAL A 174 -2.76 18.96 5.98
CA VAL A 174 -3.39 19.16 7.30
C VAL A 174 -2.42 19.89 8.22
N GLU A 175 -2.94 20.86 8.93
CA GLU A 175 -2.23 21.58 9.98
C GLU A 175 -2.34 20.82 11.30
N TYR A 176 -1.20 20.73 11.99
CA TYR A 176 -1.04 20.07 13.27
C TYR A 176 -0.58 21.04 14.33
N GLU A 177 -1.21 20.97 15.50
CA GLU A 177 -0.74 21.64 16.71
C GLU A 177 -0.49 20.61 17.82
N ASN A 178 0.69 20.68 18.43
CA ASN A 178 1.08 19.76 19.50
C ASN A 178 0.91 18.27 19.12
N GLY A 179 1.22 17.96 17.86
CA GLY A 179 1.17 16.59 17.34
C GLY A 179 -0.22 16.07 16.97
N LYS A 180 -1.27 16.91 17.04
CA LYS A 180 -2.66 16.53 16.66
C LYS A 180 -3.14 17.32 15.45
N PRO A 181 -3.92 16.69 14.53
CA PRO A 181 -4.52 17.41 13.41
C PRO A 181 -5.59 18.39 13.90
N VAL A 182 -5.51 19.65 13.48
CA VAL A 182 -6.42 20.72 13.95
C VAL A 182 -7.28 21.32 12.85
N ARG A 183 -6.75 21.45 11.64
CA ARG A 183 -7.52 22.01 10.51
C ARG A 183 -6.98 21.53 9.16
N LEU A 184 -7.84 21.61 8.17
CA LEU A 184 -7.51 21.35 6.79
C LEU A 184 -6.91 22.64 6.17
N ASP A 185 -5.64 22.61 5.79
CA ASP A 185 -4.98 23.78 5.19
C ASP A 185 -5.29 23.88 3.69
N SER A 186 -5.03 22.79 2.94
CA SER A 186 -5.27 22.80 1.50
C SER A 186 -5.67 21.44 0.95
N VAL A 187 -6.46 21.47 -0.12
CA VAL A 187 -6.88 20.32 -0.92
C VAL A 187 -6.66 20.62 -2.39
N VAL A 188 -5.96 19.73 -3.08
CA VAL A 188 -5.81 19.77 -4.55
C VAL A 188 -6.44 18.53 -5.13
N VAL A 189 -7.28 18.68 -6.15
CA VAL A 189 -7.89 17.57 -6.89
C VAL A 189 -7.65 17.80 -8.38
N SER A 190 -7.03 16.81 -9.02
CA SER A 190 -6.97 16.70 -10.49
C SER A 190 -7.86 15.55 -10.93
N CYS A 191 -8.78 15.82 -11.84
CA CYS A 191 -9.75 14.85 -12.33
C CYS A 191 -9.82 14.93 -13.86
N GLN A 192 -9.49 13.84 -14.52
CA GLN A 192 -9.62 13.71 -15.97
C GLN A 192 -11.09 13.80 -16.38
N HIS A 193 -11.38 14.47 -17.47
CA HIS A 193 -12.75 14.72 -17.92
C HIS A 193 -12.88 14.70 -19.44
N MET A 194 -14.09 14.46 -19.92
CA MET A 194 -14.44 14.57 -21.35
C MET A 194 -14.31 16.03 -21.83
N GLU A 195 -14.03 16.21 -23.11
CA GLU A 195 -13.80 17.54 -23.70
C GLU A 195 -14.97 18.51 -23.52
N GLU A 196 -16.20 17.98 -23.62
CA GLU A 196 -17.43 18.74 -23.52
C GLU A 196 -17.79 19.14 -22.07
N LYS A 197 -17.06 18.60 -21.09
CA LYS A 197 -17.33 18.86 -19.66
C LYS A 197 -16.88 20.28 -19.29
N SER A 198 -17.83 21.12 -18.92
CA SER A 198 -17.54 22.46 -18.39
C SER A 198 -16.73 22.39 -17.10
N LEU A 199 -15.58 23.04 -17.02
CA LEU A 199 -14.74 23.10 -15.82
C LEU A 199 -15.49 23.68 -14.62
N LYS A 200 -16.30 24.72 -14.81
CA LYS A 200 -17.13 25.31 -13.76
C LYS A 200 -18.13 24.31 -13.18
N LYS A 201 -18.79 23.52 -14.06
CA LYS A 201 -19.71 22.45 -13.64
C LYS A 201 -18.94 21.32 -12.94
N LEU A 202 -17.80 20.91 -13.47
CA LEU A 202 -16.93 19.90 -12.88
C LEU A 202 -16.50 20.29 -11.46
N GLU A 203 -16.03 21.52 -11.27
CA GLU A 203 -15.64 22.04 -9.97
C GLU A 203 -16.79 22.01 -8.97
N ALA A 204 -17.97 22.52 -9.34
CA ALA A 204 -19.13 22.52 -8.48
C ALA A 204 -19.58 21.11 -8.08
N GLU A 205 -19.54 20.15 -9.03
CA GLU A 205 -19.90 18.77 -8.77
C GLU A 205 -18.87 18.06 -7.86
N ILE A 206 -17.57 18.27 -8.08
CA ILE A 206 -16.51 17.69 -7.21
C ILE A 206 -16.63 18.25 -5.79
N ARG A 207 -16.80 19.56 -5.62
CA ARG A 207 -17.01 20.16 -4.28
C ARG A 207 -18.17 19.52 -3.54
N LYS A 208 -19.33 19.36 -4.20
CA LYS A 208 -20.54 18.87 -3.57
C LYS A 208 -20.56 17.34 -3.41
N LYS A 209 -20.18 16.59 -4.46
CA LYS A 209 -20.38 15.14 -4.53
C LYS A 209 -19.19 14.34 -4.06
N VAL A 210 -17.96 14.92 -4.07
CA VAL A 210 -16.71 14.27 -3.69
C VAL A 210 -16.16 14.84 -2.40
N LEU A 211 -15.85 16.16 -2.36
CA LEU A 211 -15.17 16.75 -1.21
C LEU A 211 -16.05 16.80 0.03
N GLN A 212 -17.31 17.18 -0.10
CA GLN A 212 -18.22 17.27 1.04
C GLN A 212 -18.35 15.94 1.81
N PRO A 213 -18.55 14.75 1.19
CA PRO A 213 -18.57 13.48 1.92
C PRO A 213 -17.17 13.00 2.33
N ALA A 214 -16.14 13.22 1.52
CA ALA A 214 -14.79 12.74 1.81
C ALA A 214 -14.15 13.45 3.01
N LEU A 215 -14.39 14.75 3.16
CA LEU A 215 -13.77 15.61 4.18
C LEU A 215 -14.57 15.70 5.50
N ARG A 216 -15.59 14.90 5.70
CA ARG A 216 -16.37 14.89 6.96
C ARG A 216 -15.52 14.70 8.23
N PRO A 217 -14.43 13.91 8.22
CA PRO A 217 -13.60 13.75 9.42
C PRO A 217 -12.89 15.03 9.87
N LEU A 218 -12.52 15.90 8.92
CA LEU A 218 -11.91 17.21 9.15
C LEU A 218 -12.45 18.17 8.08
N PRO A 219 -13.60 18.83 8.32
CA PRO A 219 -14.23 19.70 7.33
C PRO A 219 -13.37 20.93 7.00
N PRO A 220 -13.47 21.46 5.76
CA PRO A 220 -12.84 22.72 5.42
C PRO A 220 -13.45 23.88 6.20
N ASP A 221 -12.64 24.87 6.54
CA ASP A 221 -13.02 26.16 7.10
C ASP A 221 -12.89 27.29 6.05
N GLU A 222 -13.07 28.54 6.47
CA GLU A 222 -13.00 29.72 5.59
C GLU A 222 -11.59 29.99 5.03
N GLU A 223 -10.55 29.52 5.71
CA GLU A 223 -9.14 29.67 5.30
C GLU A 223 -8.64 28.50 4.44
N THR A 224 -9.41 27.41 4.36
CA THR A 224 -9.02 26.22 3.60
C THR A 224 -8.94 26.48 2.11
N LYS A 225 -7.78 26.28 1.51
CA LYS A 225 -7.55 26.45 0.06
C LYS A 225 -7.95 25.19 -0.68
N ILE A 226 -8.91 25.31 -1.60
CA ILE A 226 -9.38 24.19 -2.42
C ILE A 226 -9.15 24.47 -3.90
N TYR A 227 -8.30 23.64 -4.53
CA TYR A 227 -7.93 23.70 -5.92
C TYR A 227 -8.49 22.47 -6.66
N ILE A 228 -9.30 22.71 -7.70
CA ILE A 228 -9.84 21.63 -8.55
C ILE A 228 -9.41 21.92 -9.97
N ASN A 229 -8.68 20.97 -10.59
CA ASN A 229 -8.03 21.14 -11.88
C ASN A 229 -7.35 22.52 -12.03
N PRO A 230 -6.41 22.88 -11.14
CA PRO A 230 -5.80 24.21 -11.15
C PRO A 230 -5.02 24.53 -12.43
N SER A 231 -4.59 23.50 -13.17
CA SER A 231 -3.98 23.62 -14.50
C SER A 231 -5.01 23.86 -15.63
N GLY A 232 -6.31 23.82 -15.31
CA GLY A 232 -7.37 23.96 -16.27
C GLY A 232 -7.81 22.63 -16.89
N ARG A 233 -7.77 22.53 -18.22
CA ARG A 233 -8.24 21.36 -18.99
C ARG A 233 -7.38 20.13 -18.71
N PHE A 234 -8.06 18.99 -18.37
CA PHE A 234 -7.43 17.69 -18.18
C PHE A 234 -8.23 16.62 -18.95
N VAL A 235 -8.15 16.64 -20.27
CA VAL A 235 -8.85 15.73 -21.19
C VAL A 235 -7.93 14.56 -21.57
N CYS A 236 -6.71 14.84 -21.99
CA CYS A 236 -5.70 13.82 -22.21
C CYS A 236 -5.14 13.38 -20.86
N GLY A 237 -5.31 12.11 -20.49
CA GLY A 237 -4.87 11.52 -19.23
C GLY A 237 -4.63 10.02 -19.40
N GLY A 238 -4.33 9.35 -18.29
CA GLY A 238 -3.98 7.93 -18.30
C GLY A 238 -2.74 7.66 -19.17
N LEU A 239 -2.69 6.50 -19.80
CA LEU A 239 -1.54 6.07 -20.62
C LEU A 239 -1.27 6.95 -21.86
N ASP A 240 -2.24 7.73 -22.30
CA ASP A 240 -2.05 8.66 -23.41
C ASP A 240 -1.23 9.90 -23.03
N ALA A 241 -1.20 10.23 -21.74
CA ALA A 241 -0.54 11.41 -21.22
C ALA A 241 0.76 11.12 -20.47
N ASP A 242 0.83 10.00 -19.75
CA ASP A 242 1.96 9.70 -18.87
C ASP A 242 2.28 8.20 -18.88
N THR A 243 3.54 7.88 -18.61
CA THR A 243 4.04 6.51 -18.50
C THR A 243 3.90 6.01 -17.07
N GLY A 244 3.26 4.85 -16.90
CA GLY A 244 3.16 4.13 -15.65
C GLY A 244 4.23 3.06 -15.51
N LEU A 245 4.61 2.80 -14.27
CA LEU A 245 5.51 1.72 -13.88
C LEU A 245 5.11 1.18 -12.51
N THR A 246 5.20 -0.14 -12.32
CA THR A 246 4.99 -0.79 -11.03
C THR A 246 5.91 -0.18 -9.96
N GLY A 247 5.37 0.04 -8.75
CA GLY A 247 6.16 0.46 -7.59
C GLY A 247 6.60 1.92 -7.58
N ARG A 248 5.99 2.81 -8.38
CA ARG A 248 6.32 4.25 -8.38
C ARG A 248 5.48 5.11 -7.45
N LYS A 249 4.59 4.51 -6.66
CA LYS A 249 3.67 5.23 -5.74
C LYS A 249 3.82 4.81 -4.28
N LEU A 250 5.06 4.62 -3.82
CA LEU A 250 5.38 4.10 -2.48
C LEU A 250 4.74 4.93 -1.36
N MET A 251 4.80 6.27 -1.47
CA MET A 251 4.23 7.16 -0.46
C MET A 251 2.70 7.16 -0.47
N VAL A 252 2.09 6.97 -1.66
CA VAL A 252 0.65 6.80 -1.83
C VAL A 252 0.18 5.47 -1.24
N ASP A 253 0.98 4.44 -1.37
CA ASP A 253 0.69 3.09 -0.89
C ASP A 253 0.79 2.96 0.63
N SER A 254 1.53 3.86 1.29
CA SER A 254 1.89 3.75 2.71
C SER A 254 1.33 4.92 3.56
N TYR A 255 2.19 5.76 4.11
CA TYR A 255 1.81 6.72 5.17
C TYR A 255 2.00 8.18 4.76
N GLY A 256 2.16 8.48 3.47
CA GLY A 256 2.44 9.83 2.99
C GLY A 256 3.76 10.37 3.54
N SER A 257 3.77 11.63 3.96
CA SER A 257 4.97 12.28 4.50
C SER A 257 5.15 12.12 6.02
N MET A 258 4.38 11.22 6.66
CA MET A 258 4.38 11.12 8.14
C MET A 258 5.61 10.43 8.70
N VAL A 259 6.11 9.40 8.01
CA VAL A 259 7.27 8.60 8.41
C VAL A 259 8.10 8.25 7.19
N PRO A 260 9.39 7.87 7.36
CA PRO A 260 10.22 7.37 6.27
C PRO A 260 9.62 6.15 5.59
N HIS A 261 10.06 5.86 4.37
CA HIS A 261 9.77 4.62 3.65
C HIS A 261 11.07 3.83 3.45
N GLY A 262 11.03 2.51 3.62
CA GLY A 262 12.21 1.65 3.46
C GLY A 262 12.68 1.46 2.01
N GLY A 263 11.87 1.88 1.03
CA GLY A 263 12.19 1.85 -0.41
C GLY A 263 11.63 0.67 -1.17
N GLY A 264 11.17 -0.39 -0.48
CA GLY A 264 10.61 -1.60 -1.12
C GLY A 264 9.19 -1.37 -1.67
N ALA A 265 8.99 -1.63 -2.97
CA ALA A 265 7.67 -1.64 -3.58
C ALA A 265 6.91 -2.92 -3.22
N PHE A 266 5.56 -2.84 -3.17
CA PHE A 266 4.70 -3.94 -2.78
C PHE A 266 4.15 -4.73 -3.98
N SER A 267 3.51 -4.03 -4.91
CA SER A 267 2.79 -4.66 -6.02
C SER A 267 3.70 -5.51 -6.90
N GLY A 268 3.15 -6.61 -7.41
CA GLY A 268 3.86 -7.56 -8.25
C GLY A 268 4.72 -8.58 -7.52
N LYS A 269 4.87 -8.46 -6.19
CA LYS A 269 5.70 -9.34 -5.36
C LYS A 269 4.85 -10.31 -4.55
N ASP A 270 5.17 -11.62 -4.61
CA ASP A 270 4.63 -12.60 -3.67
C ASP A 270 5.21 -12.39 -2.26
N CYS A 271 4.61 -13.01 -1.27
CA CYS A 271 4.93 -12.75 0.13
C CYS A 271 6.20 -13.43 0.67
N SER A 272 6.99 -14.11 -0.15
CA SER A 272 8.37 -14.44 0.17
C SER A 272 9.29 -13.23 0.17
N LYS A 273 8.90 -12.16 -0.54
CA LYS A 273 9.58 -10.87 -0.57
C LYS A 273 9.19 -10.07 0.65
N VAL A 274 10.16 -9.88 1.55
CA VAL A 274 9.98 -9.15 2.82
C VAL A 274 9.59 -7.69 2.63
N ASP A 275 9.94 -7.08 1.50
CA ASP A 275 9.47 -5.74 1.11
C ASP A 275 7.96 -5.60 1.30
N ARG A 276 7.22 -6.64 0.97
CA ARG A 276 5.76 -6.68 1.10
C ARG A 276 5.32 -7.31 2.41
N SER A 277 5.72 -8.53 2.70
CA SER A 277 5.24 -9.28 3.86
C SER A 277 5.63 -8.65 5.18
N ALA A 278 6.89 -8.22 5.33
CA ALA A 278 7.36 -7.59 6.56
C ALA A 278 6.86 -6.15 6.73
N ALA A 279 6.59 -5.40 5.65
CA ALA A 279 5.91 -4.11 5.75
C ALA A 279 4.48 -4.26 6.29
N TYR A 280 3.76 -5.31 5.87
CA TYR A 280 2.44 -5.62 6.40
C TYR A 280 2.51 -6.07 7.87
N MET A 281 3.52 -6.88 8.24
CA MET A 281 3.74 -7.27 9.63
C MET A 281 4.12 -6.06 10.50
N ALA A 282 4.99 -5.18 10.04
CA ALA A 282 5.36 -3.95 10.76
C ALA A 282 4.12 -3.06 11.00
N ARG A 283 3.22 -2.93 10.00
CA ARG A 283 1.92 -2.26 10.19
C ARG A 283 1.06 -2.96 11.22
N TYR A 284 0.96 -4.28 11.16
CA TYR A 284 0.16 -5.07 12.10
C TYR A 284 0.65 -4.87 13.54
N ILE A 285 1.96 -4.89 13.76
CA ILE A 285 2.57 -4.64 15.08
C ILE A 285 2.27 -3.21 15.55
N ALA A 286 2.62 -2.20 14.75
CA ALA A 286 2.41 -0.79 15.10
C ALA A 286 0.94 -0.50 15.43
N LYS A 287 0.02 -1.08 14.66
CA LYS A 287 -1.41 -0.92 14.89
C LYS A 287 -1.87 -1.55 16.20
N ASN A 288 -1.39 -2.74 16.56
CA ASN A 288 -1.73 -3.37 17.83
C ASN A 288 -1.15 -2.62 19.03
N ILE A 289 0.07 -2.04 18.92
CA ILE A 289 0.66 -1.21 19.95
C ILE A 289 -0.22 0.04 20.25
N VAL A 290 -0.65 0.75 19.20
CA VAL A 290 -1.52 1.90 19.35
C VAL A 290 -2.92 1.52 19.82
N ALA A 291 -3.48 0.43 19.29
CA ALA A 291 -4.79 -0.08 19.73
C ALA A 291 -4.80 -0.54 21.19
N ALA A 292 -3.67 -1.03 21.71
CA ALA A 292 -3.48 -1.39 23.11
C ALA A 292 -3.36 -0.16 24.04
N GLY A 293 -3.30 1.06 23.49
CA GLY A 293 -3.09 2.28 24.25
C GLY A 293 -1.67 2.42 24.83
N LEU A 294 -0.71 1.60 24.35
CA LEU A 294 0.68 1.66 24.80
C LEU A 294 1.40 2.92 24.31
N ALA A 295 0.98 3.44 23.16
CA ALA A 295 1.43 4.73 22.62
C ALA A 295 0.33 5.36 21.75
N SER A 296 0.34 6.69 21.58
CA SER A 296 -0.54 7.40 20.64
C SER A 296 -0.03 7.35 19.19
N LYS A 297 1.27 7.13 19.01
CA LYS A 297 1.96 6.97 17.72
C LYS A 297 3.01 5.89 17.86
N CYS A 298 3.16 5.09 16.83
CA CYS A 298 4.17 4.05 16.82
C CYS A 298 4.67 3.79 15.39
N GLN A 299 5.99 3.89 15.20
CA GLN A 299 6.69 3.38 14.06
C GLN A 299 7.40 2.08 14.46
N VAL A 300 7.28 1.06 13.64
CA VAL A 300 8.03 -0.20 13.76
C VAL A 300 8.89 -0.36 12.53
N SER A 301 10.19 -0.58 12.73
CA SER A 301 11.15 -0.85 11.66
C SER A 301 11.66 -2.28 11.81
N LEU A 302 11.51 -3.07 10.74
CA LEU A 302 12.05 -4.43 10.64
C LEU A 302 13.09 -4.45 9.54
N ALA A 303 14.30 -4.97 9.83
CA ALA A 303 15.32 -5.17 8.82
C ALA A 303 15.64 -6.65 8.64
N TYR A 304 15.84 -7.06 7.39
CA TYR A 304 16.19 -8.44 7.02
C TYR A 304 17.47 -8.48 6.18
N ALA A 305 18.13 -9.63 6.22
CA ALA A 305 19.20 -10.00 5.31
C ALA A 305 18.75 -11.16 4.42
N ILE A 306 19.09 -11.12 3.14
CA ILE A 306 18.71 -12.18 2.18
C ILE A 306 19.16 -13.55 2.69
N GLY A 307 18.24 -14.52 2.61
CA GLY A 307 18.49 -15.90 3.03
C GLY A 307 18.52 -16.13 4.56
N VAL A 308 18.37 -15.10 5.39
CA VAL A 308 18.27 -15.19 6.86
C VAL A 308 16.80 -15.17 7.26
N ALA A 309 16.39 -16.06 8.18
CA ALA A 309 14.99 -16.16 8.59
C ALA A 309 14.59 -15.08 9.61
N GLN A 310 15.44 -14.82 10.61
CA GLN A 310 15.15 -13.79 11.61
C GLN A 310 15.46 -12.39 11.12
N PRO A 311 14.70 -11.36 11.52
CA PRO A 311 15.09 -10.00 11.28
C PRO A 311 16.43 -9.69 11.97
N VAL A 312 17.29 -8.95 11.30
CA VAL A 312 18.56 -8.46 11.86
C VAL A 312 18.37 -7.22 12.73
N MET A 313 17.20 -6.59 12.66
CA MET A 313 16.82 -5.44 13.49
C MET A 313 15.29 -5.42 13.70
N VAL A 314 14.89 -5.16 14.94
CA VAL A 314 13.54 -4.78 15.33
C VAL A 314 13.68 -3.48 16.11
N GLN A 315 13.07 -2.39 15.64
CA GLN A 315 13.15 -1.09 16.28
C GLN A 315 11.76 -0.47 16.38
N VAL A 316 11.51 0.18 17.50
CA VAL A 316 10.29 0.93 17.79
C VAL A 316 10.63 2.41 18.03
N ASP A 317 9.80 3.29 17.52
CA ASP A 317 9.80 4.72 17.88
C ASP A 317 8.35 5.13 18.15
N THR A 318 8.07 5.44 19.40
CA THR A 318 6.77 5.98 19.82
C THR A 318 6.70 7.50 19.74
N PHE A 319 7.74 8.17 19.23
CA PHE A 319 7.83 9.64 19.16
C PHE A 319 7.60 10.32 20.53
N GLY A 320 8.02 9.66 21.60
CA GLY A 320 7.82 10.13 22.97
C GLY A 320 6.36 10.07 23.45
N THR A 321 5.50 9.30 22.80
CA THR A 321 4.09 9.11 23.19
C THR A 321 3.83 7.81 23.94
N GLY A 322 4.87 7.05 24.28
CA GLY A 322 4.77 5.84 25.11
C GLY A 322 4.16 6.15 26.46
N ASN A 323 3.18 5.35 26.90
CA ASN A 323 2.40 5.62 28.12
C ASN A 323 2.76 4.66 29.27
N VAL A 324 3.23 3.45 28.97
CA VAL A 324 3.38 2.35 29.94
C VAL A 324 4.83 1.96 30.12
N CYS A 325 5.61 1.90 29.04
CA CYS A 325 7.00 1.51 29.06
C CYS A 325 7.79 2.28 28.00
N ALA A 326 9.11 2.19 28.05
CA ALA A 326 10.00 2.77 27.05
C ALA A 326 9.99 1.95 25.74
N ASP A 327 10.51 2.53 24.65
CA ASP A 327 10.50 1.92 23.32
C ASP A 327 11.27 0.59 23.27
N ASP A 328 12.39 0.48 23.99
CA ASP A 328 13.18 -0.75 24.14
C ASP A 328 12.39 -1.91 24.77
N CYS A 329 11.48 -1.61 25.70
CA CYS A 329 10.58 -2.60 26.29
C CYS A 329 9.61 -3.17 25.24
N LEU A 330 9.09 -2.30 24.36
CA LEU A 330 8.26 -2.73 23.23
C LEU A 330 9.06 -3.58 22.24
N GLU A 331 10.31 -3.21 21.94
CA GLU A 331 11.21 -3.97 21.07
C GLU A 331 11.43 -5.41 21.58
N LEU A 332 11.59 -5.57 22.90
CA LEU A 332 11.73 -6.89 23.54
C LEU A 332 10.42 -7.69 23.55
N ALA A 333 9.27 -7.02 23.68
CA ALA A 333 7.96 -7.68 23.70
C ALA A 333 7.51 -8.16 22.33
N ILE A 334 7.89 -7.47 21.24
CA ILE A 334 7.45 -7.79 19.87
C ILE A 334 7.76 -9.25 19.50
N PRO A 335 9.00 -9.78 19.61
CA PRO A 335 9.28 -11.17 19.22
C PRO A 335 8.62 -12.22 20.12
N LEU A 336 8.16 -11.86 21.31
CA LEU A 336 7.39 -12.75 22.19
C LEU A 336 5.92 -12.92 21.73
N VAL A 337 5.40 -11.91 21.02
CA VAL A 337 3.97 -11.85 20.63
C VAL A 337 3.77 -12.13 19.14
N PHE A 338 4.74 -11.76 18.29
CA PHE A 338 4.65 -11.86 16.85
C PHE A 338 5.74 -12.77 16.27
N GLY A 339 5.33 -13.66 15.40
CA GLY A 339 6.29 -14.43 14.58
C GLY A 339 6.86 -13.54 13.49
N LEU A 340 8.19 -13.41 13.46
CA LEU A 340 8.88 -12.46 12.57
C LEU A 340 9.64 -13.14 11.43
N THR A 341 9.72 -14.48 11.37
CA THR A 341 10.28 -15.14 10.19
C THR A 341 9.36 -14.97 8.97
N PRO A 342 9.85 -14.95 7.73
CA PRO A 342 9.01 -14.82 6.55
C PRO A 342 7.84 -15.80 6.53
N LYS A 343 8.08 -17.07 6.90
CA LYS A 343 7.04 -18.08 6.97
C LYS A 343 5.98 -17.77 8.03
N GLN A 344 6.40 -17.39 9.24
CA GLN A 344 5.48 -17.00 10.32
C GLN A 344 4.62 -15.79 9.96
N ILE A 345 5.19 -14.80 9.24
CA ILE A 345 4.47 -13.65 8.74
C ILE A 345 3.39 -14.07 7.74
N VAL A 346 3.76 -14.90 6.76
CA VAL A 346 2.84 -15.40 5.73
C VAL A 346 1.68 -16.15 6.37
N ASP A 347 1.95 -17.01 7.32
CA ASP A 347 0.93 -17.82 8.01
C ASP A 347 0.03 -16.94 8.90
N THR A 348 0.61 -16.06 9.71
CA THR A 348 -0.13 -15.16 10.61
C THR A 348 -1.09 -14.26 9.85
N LEU A 349 -0.63 -13.69 8.75
CA LEU A 349 -1.41 -12.77 7.93
C LEU A 349 -2.14 -13.48 6.78
N ARG A 350 -1.97 -14.80 6.62
CA ARG A 350 -2.61 -15.65 5.59
C ARG A 350 -2.40 -15.08 4.18
N LEU A 351 -1.13 -14.83 3.84
CA LEU A 351 -0.75 -14.12 2.62
C LEU A 351 -0.62 -15.01 1.38
N THR A 352 -1.00 -16.29 1.44
CA THR A 352 -1.10 -17.16 0.26
C THR A 352 -2.43 -16.99 -0.50
N ARG A 353 -3.36 -16.17 0.05
CA ARG A 353 -4.67 -15.93 -0.58
C ARG A 353 -4.59 -14.86 -1.67
N PRO A 354 -5.42 -14.95 -2.73
CA PRO A 354 -5.46 -13.96 -3.81
C PRO A 354 -6.21 -12.69 -3.37
N ILE A 355 -5.53 -11.81 -2.63
CA ILE A 355 -6.08 -10.57 -2.06
C ILE A 355 -5.35 -9.31 -2.53
N PHE A 356 -4.35 -9.45 -3.40
CA PHE A 356 -3.37 -8.39 -3.67
C PHE A 356 -3.86 -7.35 -4.67
N ARG A 357 -4.62 -7.73 -5.70
CA ARG A 357 -5.22 -6.75 -6.61
C ARG A 357 -5.97 -5.64 -5.87
N GLN A 358 -6.67 -6.00 -4.79
CA GLN A 358 -7.43 -5.03 -4.00
C GLN A 358 -6.53 -4.02 -3.29
N THR A 359 -5.27 -4.36 -3.01
CA THR A 359 -4.30 -3.45 -2.37
C THR A 359 -3.70 -2.45 -3.33
N ALA A 360 -3.63 -2.78 -4.62
CA ALA A 360 -2.95 -2.00 -5.64
C ALA A 360 -3.58 -0.63 -5.95
N ALA A 361 -4.74 -0.32 -5.37
CA ALA A 361 -5.37 0.99 -5.45
C ALA A 361 -5.90 1.43 -4.09
N PHE A 362 -5.89 2.76 -3.84
CA PHE A 362 -6.43 3.39 -2.62
C PHE A 362 -5.68 3.06 -1.32
N GLY A 363 -4.39 2.77 -1.41
CA GLY A 363 -3.50 2.50 -0.30
C GLY A 363 -3.60 1.07 0.27
N HIS A 364 -2.48 0.59 0.81
CA HIS A 364 -2.35 -0.75 1.37
C HIS A 364 -2.78 -0.83 2.83
N PHE A 365 -2.88 0.31 3.53
CA PHE A 365 -3.14 0.39 4.97
C PHE A 365 -4.43 1.15 5.31
N GLY A 366 -4.96 0.89 6.53
CA GLY A 366 -6.17 1.53 7.04
C GLY A 366 -7.49 0.93 6.53
N ARG A 367 -7.46 -0.24 5.92
CA ARG A 367 -8.62 -0.93 5.33
C ARG A 367 -8.89 -2.23 6.07
N LYS A 368 -10.00 -2.27 6.81
CA LYS A 368 -10.36 -3.34 7.75
C LYS A 368 -10.46 -4.75 7.14
N GLU A 369 -10.65 -4.85 5.83
CA GLU A 369 -10.73 -6.10 5.08
C GLU A 369 -9.38 -6.85 5.00
N PHE A 370 -8.27 -6.17 5.24
CA PHE A 370 -6.95 -6.77 5.16
C PHE A 370 -6.49 -7.36 6.50
N PRO A 371 -5.81 -8.51 6.50
CA PRO A 371 -5.45 -9.23 7.73
C PRO A 371 -4.46 -8.45 8.63
N TRP A 372 -3.60 -7.60 8.08
CA TRP A 372 -2.68 -6.75 8.84
C TRP A 372 -3.34 -5.54 9.53
N GLU A 373 -4.64 -5.38 9.35
CA GLU A 373 -5.42 -4.36 10.04
C GLU A 373 -6.17 -4.89 11.27
N ARG A 374 -5.99 -6.17 11.64
CA ARG A 374 -6.56 -6.73 12.87
C ARG A 374 -5.86 -6.18 14.11
N THR A 375 -6.58 -6.15 15.23
CA THR A 375 -6.09 -5.71 16.55
C THR A 375 -6.23 -6.83 17.60
N ASP A 376 -6.03 -8.06 17.18
CA ASP A 376 -6.21 -9.29 17.94
C ASP A 376 -5.00 -9.66 18.82
N LYS A 377 -3.96 -8.83 18.87
CA LYS A 377 -2.76 -9.02 19.70
C LYS A 377 -2.67 -8.05 20.89
N VAL A 378 -3.68 -7.21 21.09
CA VAL A 378 -3.73 -6.20 22.15
C VAL A 378 -3.48 -6.80 23.55
N GLU A 379 -4.23 -7.85 23.91
CA GLU A 379 -4.09 -8.50 25.21
C GLU A 379 -2.70 -9.14 25.41
N ALA A 380 -2.21 -9.84 24.38
CA ALA A 380 -0.89 -10.46 24.43
C ALA A 380 0.24 -9.42 24.58
N LEU A 381 0.14 -8.27 23.89
CA LEU A 381 1.09 -7.17 24.05
C LEU A 381 1.05 -6.57 25.46
N CYS A 382 -0.13 -6.29 26.01
CA CYS A 382 -0.26 -5.78 27.36
C CYS A 382 0.40 -6.71 28.39
N ASN A 383 0.21 -8.03 28.22
CA ASN A 383 0.82 -9.01 29.12
C ASN A 383 2.35 -9.14 28.96
N ALA A 384 2.88 -8.83 27.78
CA ALA A 384 4.31 -8.96 27.49
C ALA A 384 5.15 -7.74 27.94
N VAL A 385 4.51 -6.58 28.18
CA VAL A 385 5.19 -5.32 28.62
C VAL A 385 5.06 -5.05 30.12
N ILE A 386 4.36 -5.90 30.88
CA ILE A 386 4.27 -5.88 32.35
C ILE A 386 5.39 -6.76 32.90
#